data_c92824adbe1830d9ed33558dbb0a279d
#
_entry.id   c92824adbe1830d9ed33558dbb0a279d
#
_cell.length_a   1.000
_cell.length_b   1.000
_cell.length_c   1.000
_cell.angle_alpha   90.00
_cell.angle_beta   90.00
_cell.angle_gamma   90.00
#
_symmetry.space_group_name_H-M   'P 1'
#
loop_
_entity.id
_entity.type
_entity.pdbx_description
1 polymer ?
#
loop_
_entity_poly.entity_id
_entity_poly.type
_entity_poly.pdbx_seq_one_letter_code
_entity_poly.pdbx_strand_id
1 'polypeptide(L)'
;METHIVIMAGGIGSRFWPMSTPECPKQFIDVTGCGKSLIQLTVERFKGLCIPDNIWIVTSDKYKETVRKQLPSVPPHHILTEPVARNTAPCITYACWKIKKHHPDANIVVTPADALVINTDEFRRVIAKALLMTDQSKAIVTIGIRPCRPETGYGYIAAGEEVDQDIRKVDEFKEKPDLKTARHYVDAGNYFWNAGIFVWNVKTIEEAIRRYAPGIAEVFDRIYPEFYTEREKETIEELFPACESISIDYAVMEKAERIYVLPAEFGWSDLGSWGSLHSLLPKDERNNAVVGENVRLYECNNCIVHTPHLKQAVIQGLDGYIIAEKEGTLLICRLAEEQRIKEFSKA
;
A
#
# COMPACT_ATOMS: atom_id res chain seq x y z
N MET A 1 -11.56 22.24 -0.09
CA MET A 1 -11.15 21.70 1.23
C MET A 1 -9.66 21.38 1.25
N GLU A 2 -9.07 21.28 2.43
CA GLU A 2 -7.66 20.90 2.59
C GLU A 2 -7.49 19.39 2.40
N THR A 3 -6.45 19.00 1.65
CA THR A 3 -6.18 17.58 1.35
C THR A 3 -5.03 17.08 2.22
N HIS A 4 -5.25 15.98 2.92
CA HIS A 4 -4.25 15.26 3.71
C HIS A 4 -4.01 13.86 3.14
N ILE A 5 -2.75 13.42 3.11
CA ILE A 5 -2.36 12.10 2.63
C ILE A 5 -1.89 11.26 3.80
N VAL A 6 -2.53 10.12 4.03
CA VAL A 6 -2.16 9.15 5.06
C VAL A 6 -1.52 7.94 4.39
N ILE A 7 -0.26 7.70 4.68
CA ILE A 7 0.52 6.60 4.12
C ILE A 7 0.71 5.53 5.20
N MET A 8 0.14 4.34 4.97
CA MET A 8 0.26 3.20 5.87
C MET A 8 1.55 2.43 5.60
N ALA A 9 2.48 2.41 6.56
CA ALA A 9 3.81 1.84 6.44
C ALA A 9 4.10 0.75 7.50
N GLY A 10 3.12 -0.11 7.80
CA GLY A 10 3.20 -1.14 8.85
C GLY A 10 3.56 -2.56 8.39
N GLY A 11 3.53 -2.85 7.09
CA GLY A 11 3.78 -4.18 6.54
C GLY A 11 5.26 -4.61 6.58
N ILE A 12 5.55 -5.92 6.65
CA ILE A 12 6.94 -6.46 6.63
C ILE A 12 7.38 -6.84 5.21
N GLY A 13 6.46 -7.32 4.35
CA GLY A 13 6.79 -7.70 2.96
C GLY A 13 7.73 -8.90 2.83
N SER A 14 7.58 -9.93 3.65
CA SER A 14 8.50 -11.08 3.83
C SER A 14 8.79 -11.91 2.57
N ARG A 15 8.03 -11.75 1.48
CA ARG A 15 8.23 -12.48 0.22
C ARG A 15 9.40 -11.96 -0.61
N PHE A 16 9.92 -10.76 -0.30
CA PHE A 16 11.09 -10.17 -0.96
C PHE A 16 12.42 -10.49 -0.27
N TRP A 17 12.44 -11.51 0.59
CA TRP A 17 13.71 -11.95 1.16
C TRP A 17 14.69 -12.38 0.03
N PRO A 18 16.00 -12.08 0.13
CA PRO A 18 16.72 -11.44 1.23
C PRO A 18 16.62 -9.90 1.24
N MET A 19 15.96 -9.27 0.26
CA MET A 19 15.87 -7.82 0.19
C MET A 19 15.08 -7.24 1.36
N SER A 20 13.92 -7.83 1.71
CA SER A 20 13.11 -7.43 2.85
C SER A 20 13.35 -8.33 4.06
N THR A 21 13.55 -7.73 5.22
CA THR A 21 13.71 -8.38 6.51
C THR A 21 12.82 -7.67 7.55
N PRO A 22 12.62 -8.25 8.76
CA PRO A 22 11.93 -7.54 9.84
C PRO A 22 12.60 -6.24 10.27
N GLU A 23 13.91 -6.08 10.00
CA GLU A 23 14.67 -4.86 10.27
C GLU A 23 14.54 -3.83 9.16
N CYS A 24 14.36 -4.30 7.92
CA CYS A 24 14.22 -3.47 6.73
C CYS A 24 13.06 -3.95 5.85
N PRO A 25 11.80 -3.61 6.21
CA PRO A 25 10.62 -3.98 5.42
C PRO A 25 10.63 -3.43 3.99
N LYS A 26 9.83 -4.06 3.12
CA LYS A 26 9.75 -3.78 1.68
C LYS A 26 9.60 -2.28 1.35
N GLN A 27 8.78 -1.54 2.09
CA GLN A 27 8.53 -0.13 1.85
C GLN A 27 9.76 0.77 2.00
N PHE A 28 10.79 0.32 2.72
CA PHE A 28 12.03 1.07 2.94
C PHE A 28 13.17 0.68 1.99
N ILE A 29 12.89 -0.16 0.98
CA ILE A 29 13.87 -0.70 0.04
C ILE A 29 13.68 -0.08 -1.34
N ASP A 30 14.79 0.16 -2.04
CA ASP A 30 14.78 0.40 -3.48
C ASP A 30 14.69 -0.94 -4.22
N VAL A 31 13.48 -1.36 -4.54
CA VAL A 31 13.23 -2.61 -5.26
C VAL A 31 13.40 -2.47 -6.78
N THR A 32 13.41 -1.25 -7.28
CA THR A 32 13.48 -0.93 -8.72
C THR A 32 14.88 -0.55 -9.19
N GLY A 33 15.80 -0.26 -8.27
CA GLY A 33 17.13 0.23 -8.60
C GLY A 33 17.19 1.70 -9.05
N CYS A 34 16.15 2.49 -8.75
CA CYS A 34 16.08 3.90 -9.15
C CYS A 34 16.70 4.87 -8.13
N GLY A 35 17.28 4.37 -7.05
CA GLY A 35 17.88 5.17 -5.97
C GLY A 35 16.88 5.64 -4.91
N LYS A 36 15.62 5.19 -4.95
CA LYS A 36 14.57 5.57 -4.02
C LYS A 36 13.80 4.36 -3.50
N SER A 37 13.50 4.38 -2.20
CA SER A 37 12.64 3.37 -1.59
C SER A 37 11.17 3.56 -1.99
N LEU A 38 10.34 2.50 -1.81
CA LEU A 38 8.91 2.56 -2.15
C LEU A 38 8.16 3.65 -1.39
N ILE A 39 8.49 3.88 -0.12
CA ILE A 39 7.85 4.96 0.66
C ILE A 39 8.21 6.35 0.11
N GLN A 40 9.46 6.54 -0.36
CA GLN A 40 9.87 7.79 -1.02
C GLN A 40 9.13 8.00 -2.33
N LEU A 41 9.04 6.97 -3.17
CA LEU A 41 8.24 6.99 -4.40
C LEU A 41 6.75 7.25 -4.10
N THR A 42 6.23 6.70 -2.98
CA THR A 42 4.85 6.93 -2.55
C THR A 42 4.61 8.38 -2.19
N VAL A 43 5.49 9.03 -1.43
CA VAL A 43 5.37 10.46 -1.10
C VAL A 43 5.46 11.32 -2.37
N GLU A 44 6.40 11.04 -3.25
CA GLU A 44 6.63 11.83 -4.47
C GLU A 44 5.45 11.80 -5.46
N ARG A 45 4.69 10.70 -5.53
CA ARG A 45 3.53 10.61 -6.42
C ARG A 45 2.42 11.58 -6.06
N PHE A 46 2.37 12.06 -4.81
CA PHE A 46 1.40 13.06 -4.34
C PHE A 46 1.82 14.52 -4.52
N LYS A 47 3.00 14.76 -5.08
CA LYS A 47 3.48 16.12 -5.36
C LYS A 47 2.47 16.88 -6.23
N GLY A 48 2.03 18.03 -5.75
CA GLY A 48 1.03 18.88 -6.43
C GLY A 48 -0.42 18.58 -6.03
N LEU A 49 -0.71 17.51 -5.29
CA LEU A 49 -2.04 17.21 -4.75
C LEU A 49 -2.24 17.76 -3.33
N CYS A 50 -1.17 17.85 -2.55
CA CYS A 50 -1.16 18.49 -1.22
C CYS A 50 0.19 19.18 -0.98
N ILE A 51 0.25 19.98 0.07
CA ILE A 51 1.51 20.51 0.58
C ILE A 51 2.25 19.44 1.40
N PRO A 52 3.59 19.48 1.50
CA PRO A 52 4.36 18.48 2.25
C PRO A 52 3.91 18.33 3.72
N ASP A 53 3.49 19.42 4.35
CA ASP A 53 3.01 19.43 5.74
C ASP A 53 1.69 18.67 5.94
N ASN A 54 0.99 18.28 4.87
CA ASN A 54 -0.23 17.49 4.94
C ASN A 54 0.00 15.98 4.68
N ILE A 55 1.26 15.54 4.69
CA ILE A 55 1.61 14.11 4.57
C ILE A 55 1.78 13.51 5.97
N TRP A 56 1.10 12.40 6.18
CA TRP A 56 1.09 11.65 7.44
C TRP A 56 1.55 10.23 7.18
N ILE A 57 2.42 9.72 8.03
CA ILE A 57 2.91 8.34 7.95
C ILE A 57 2.45 7.60 9.20
N VAL A 58 1.76 6.48 9.04
CA VAL A 58 1.43 5.57 10.16
C VAL A 58 2.31 4.34 10.06
N THR A 59 3.08 4.05 11.10
CA THR A 59 4.05 2.96 11.13
C THR A 59 4.21 2.38 12.53
N SER A 60 4.99 1.31 12.68
CA SER A 60 5.41 0.82 14.00
C SER A 60 6.48 1.73 14.60
N ASP A 61 6.53 1.83 15.93
CA ASP A 61 7.57 2.60 16.63
C ASP A 61 8.99 2.16 16.24
N LYS A 62 9.19 0.86 15.95
CA LYS A 62 10.44 0.29 15.45
C LYS A 62 10.98 0.99 14.20
N TYR A 63 10.11 1.49 13.31
CA TYR A 63 10.50 2.06 12.02
C TYR A 63 10.50 3.58 11.98
N LYS A 64 10.15 4.23 13.07
CA LYS A 64 10.06 5.70 13.17
C LYS A 64 11.31 6.42 12.67
N GLU A 65 12.49 6.00 13.14
CA GLU A 65 13.75 6.63 12.75
C GLU A 65 14.11 6.36 11.28
N THR A 66 13.74 5.20 10.73
CA THR A 66 13.89 4.90 9.31
C THR A 66 13.03 5.83 8.45
N VAL A 67 11.77 6.04 8.84
CA VAL A 67 10.87 7.00 8.18
C VAL A 67 11.46 8.41 8.23
N ARG A 68 11.93 8.88 9.40
CA ARG A 68 12.53 10.21 9.55
C ARG A 68 13.74 10.42 8.64
N LYS A 69 14.60 9.40 8.51
CA LYS A 69 15.79 9.44 7.63
C LYS A 69 15.41 9.48 6.16
N GLN A 70 14.42 8.68 5.75
CA GLN A 70 14.03 8.58 4.35
C GLN A 70 13.11 9.70 3.88
N LEU A 71 12.33 10.28 4.79
CA LEU A 71 11.34 11.33 4.51
C LEU A 71 11.60 12.59 5.39
N PRO A 72 12.73 13.27 5.24
CA PRO A 72 13.08 14.42 6.08
C PRO A 72 12.15 15.62 5.89
N SER A 73 11.37 15.66 4.82
CA SER A 73 10.36 16.69 4.56
C SER A 73 9.03 16.50 5.31
N VAL A 74 8.79 15.30 5.85
CA VAL A 74 7.58 15.03 6.64
C VAL A 74 7.80 15.52 8.07
N PRO A 75 6.89 16.37 8.61
CA PRO A 75 7.02 16.84 9.99
C PRO A 75 7.09 15.69 11.00
N PRO A 76 7.98 15.73 12.00
CA PRO A 76 8.14 14.63 12.96
C PRO A 76 6.87 14.22 13.69
N HIS A 77 5.96 15.17 13.94
CA HIS A 77 4.69 14.93 14.62
C HIS A 77 3.61 14.34 13.70
N HIS A 78 3.87 14.26 12.38
CA HIS A 78 3.05 13.55 11.39
C HIS A 78 3.50 12.10 11.17
N ILE A 79 4.57 11.66 11.84
CA ILE A 79 4.96 10.25 11.88
C ILE A 79 4.29 9.62 13.09
N LEU A 80 3.14 9.00 12.87
CA LEU A 80 2.33 8.35 13.88
C LEU A 80 2.82 6.93 14.11
N THR A 81 3.01 6.56 15.36
CA THR A 81 3.52 5.23 15.70
C THR A 81 2.46 4.39 16.42
N GLU A 82 2.25 3.18 15.93
CA GLU A 82 1.38 2.19 16.54
C GLU A 82 2.20 1.36 17.55
N PRO A 83 1.75 1.24 18.81
CA PRO A 83 2.46 0.44 19.82
C PRO A 83 2.38 -1.07 19.53
N VAL A 84 1.30 -1.51 18.89
CA VAL A 84 1.07 -2.88 18.43
C VAL A 84 0.35 -2.89 17.08
N ALA A 85 0.57 -3.90 16.26
CA ALA A 85 -0.13 -4.04 14.99
C ALA A 85 -1.61 -4.44 15.21
N ARG A 86 -2.55 -3.65 14.70
CA ARG A 86 -4.00 -3.87 14.77
C ARG A 86 -4.69 -3.83 13.41
N ASN A 87 -3.94 -4.07 12.33
CA ASN A 87 -4.43 -4.02 10.97
C ASN A 87 -4.86 -2.59 10.53
N THR A 88 -5.52 -2.44 9.37
CA THR A 88 -5.68 -1.13 8.73
C THR A 88 -6.81 -0.27 9.29
N ALA A 89 -7.85 -0.81 9.91
CA ALA A 89 -8.93 0.02 10.45
C ALA A 89 -8.48 0.90 11.63
N PRO A 90 -7.82 0.38 12.69
CA PRO A 90 -7.24 1.22 13.74
C PRO A 90 -6.16 2.18 13.25
N CYS A 91 -5.29 1.73 12.32
CA CYS A 91 -4.28 2.54 11.67
C CYS A 91 -4.87 3.81 11.03
N ILE A 92 -5.89 3.63 10.19
CA ILE A 92 -6.60 4.71 9.49
C ILE A 92 -7.34 5.60 10.49
N THR A 93 -8.04 5.00 11.47
CA THR A 93 -8.79 5.74 12.48
C THR A 93 -7.86 6.65 13.29
N TYR A 94 -6.68 6.18 13.67
CA TYR A 94 -5.67 6.98 14.35
C TYR A 94 -5.34 8.27 13.58
N ALA A 95 -4.96 8.14 12.32
CA ALA A 95 -4.64 9.29 11.49
C ALA A 95 -5.85 10.22 11.31
N CYS A 96 -7.04 9.66 11.01
CA CYS A 96 -8.23 10.45 10.76
C CYS A 96 -8.68 11.25 12.00
N TRP A 97 -8.70 10.63 13.19
CA TRP A 97 -9.07 11.34 14.43
C TRP A 97 -8.06 12.41 14.80
N LYS A 98 -6.78 12.16 14.58
CA LYS A 98 -5.74 13.16 14.86
C LYS A 98 -5.81 14.32 13.87
N ILE A 99 -5.97 14.07 12.57
CA ILE A 99 -6.15 15.12 11.55
C ILE A 99 -7.39 15.96 11.86
N LYS A 100 -8.52 15.29 12.16
CA LYS A 100 -9.80 15.95 12.47
C LYS A 100 -9.68 17.00 13.57
N LYS A 101 -8.81 16.80 14.56
CA LYS A 101 -8.69 17.72 15.71
C LYS A 101 -8.31 19.15 15.30
N HIS A 102 -7.50 19.29 14.24
CA HIS A 102 -7.12 20.59 13.70
C HIS A 102 -7.76 20.90 12.34
N HIS A 103 -8.17 19.87 11.60
CA HIS A 103 -8.72 19.98 10.24
C HIS A 103 -10.07 19.22 10.13
N PRO A 104 -11.15 19.77 10.75
CA PRO A 104 -12.43 19.06 10.88
C PRO A 104 -13.18 18.87 9.56
N ASP A 105 -12.73 19.53 8.48
CA ASP A 105 -13.31 19.45 7.14
C ASP A 105 -12.33 18.85 6.10
N ALA A 106 -11.23 18.22 6.55
CA ALA A 106 -10.20 17.69 5.66
C ALA A 106 -10.72 16.61 4.72
N ASN A 107 -10.27 16.63 3.46
CA ASN A 107 -10.28 15.46 2.58
C ASN A 107 -9.03 14.62 2.83
N ILE A 108 -9.19 13.32 2.94
CA ILE A 108 -8.11 12.39 3.26
C ILE A 108 -7.98 11.36 2.15
N VAL A 109 -6.75 11.19 1.66
CA VAL A 109 -6.36 10.06 0.81
C VAL A 109 -5.55 9.11 1.66
N VAL A 110 -5.98 7.86 1.75
CA VAL A 110 -5.24 6.78 2.41
C VAL A 110 -4.60 5.89 1.35
N THR A 111 -3.33 5.51 1.53
CA THR A 111 -2.61 4.65 0.59
C THR A 111 -1.60 3.76 1.32
N PRO A 112 -1.33 2.53 0.84
CA PRO A 112 -0.19 1.75 1.32
C PRO A 112 1.14 2.36 0.85
N ALA A 113 2.20 2.17 1.67
CA ALA A 113 3.55 2.68 1.40
C ALA A 113 4.34 1.83 0.41
N ASP A 114 3.86 0.63 0.06
CA ASP A 114 4.65 -0.45 -0.52
C ASP A 114 4.18 -0.90 -1.91
N ALA A 115 3.25 -0.17 -2.52
CA ALA A 115 2.81 -0.38 -3.88
C ALA A 115 3.58 0.47 -4.88
N LEU A 116 3.87 -0.09 -6.06
CA LEU A 116 4.46 0.64 -7.18
C LEU A 116 3.38 1.25 -8.07
N VAL A 117 3.65 2.46 -8.55
CA VAL A 117 2.86 3.17 -9.57
C VAL A 117 3.83 3.66 -10.64
N ILE A 118 3.58 3.30 -11.91
CA ILE A 118 4.46 3.65 -13.03
C ILE A 118 4.11 5.02 -13.59
N ASN A 119 2.85 5.26 -13.91
CA ASN A 119 2.38 6.52 -14.47
C ASN A 119 1.86 7.45 -13.36
N THR A 120 2.76 8.27 -12.81
CA THR A 120 2.43 9.18 -11.71
C THR A 120 1.54 10.34 -12.11
N ASP A 121 1.53 10.75 -13.38
CA ASP A 121 0.67 11.85 -13.85
C ASP A 121 -0.78 11.36 -13.96
N GLU A 122 -0.99 10.16 -14.51
CA GLU A 122 -2.31 9.55 -14.52
C GLU A 122 -2.80 9.24 -13.08
N PHE A 123 -1.92 8.78 -12.20
CA PHE A 123 -2.24 8.63 -10.79
C PHE A 123 -2.77 9.92 -10.17
N ARG A 124 -2.08 11.05 -10.39
CA ARG A 124 -2.50 12.36 -9.87
C ARG A 124 -3.85 12.79 -10.43
N ARG A 125 -4.08 12.57 -11.73
CA ARG A 125 -5.37 12.86 -12.37
C ARG A 125 -6.51 12.09 -11.73
N VAL A 126 -6.31 10.79 -11.49
CA VAL A 126 -7.29 9.89 -10.86
C VAL A 126 -7.58 10.33 -9.41
N ILE A 127 -6.55 10.60 -8.61
CA ILE A 127 -6.73 11.04 -7.23
C ILE A 127 -7.41 12.41 -7.16
N ALA A 128 -7.04 13.36 -8.02
CA ALA A 128 -7.71 14.67 -8.09
C ALA A 128 -9.21 14.54 -8.38
N LYS A 129 -9.60 13.62 -9.28
CA LYS A 129 -11.01 13.33 -9.59
C LYS A 129 -11.75 12.73 -8.38
N ALA A 130 -11.13 11.78 -7.67
CA ALA A 130 -11.71 11.22 -6.46
C ALA A 130 -11.89 12.28 -5.35
N LEU A 131 -10.91 13.17 -5.18
CA LEU A 131 -10.99 14.30 -4.24
C LEU A 131 -12.15 15.26 -4.56
N LEU A 132 -12.38 15.58 -5.82
CA LEU A 132 -13.51 16.42 -6.24
C LEU A 132 -14.86 15.82 -5.84
N MET A 133 -15.04 14.50 -6.01
CA MET A 133 -16.26 13.82 -5.60
C MET A 133 -16.47 13.85 -4.09
N THR A 134 -15.42 13.59 -3.31
CA THR A 134 -15.52 13.54 -1.84
C THR A 134 -15.62 14.93 -1.21
N ASP A 135 -15.20 15.98 -1.90
CA ASP A 135 -15.38 17.38 -1.51
C ASP A 135 -16.83 17.84 -1.60
N GLN A 136 -17.58 17.27 -2.54
CA GLN A 136 -18.96 17.67 -2.83
C GLN A 136 -20.01 16.70 -2.26
N SER A 137 -19.60 15.56 -1.71
CA SER A 137 -20.52 14.51 -1.27
C SER A 137 -19.99 13.73 -0.06
N LYS A 138 -20.89 12.96 0.58
CA LYS A 138 -20.50 11.98 1.62
C LYS A 138 -20.08 10.64 1.00
N ALA A 139 -19.29 10.67 -0.08
CA ALA A 139 -18.82 9.47 -0.75
C ALA A 139 -17.54 8.92 -0.09
N ILE A 140 -17.40 7.61 -0.12
CA ILE A 140 -16.13 6.89 0.03
C ILE A 140 -15.73 6.44 -1.36
N VAL A 141 -14.58 6.88 -1.85
CA VAL A 141 -14.08 6.49 -3.17
C VAL A 141 -12.88 5.57 -3.00
N THR A 142 -12.89 4.42 -3.69
CA THR A 142 -11.74 3.52 -3.79
C THR A 142 -11.24 3.47 -5.22
N ILE A 143 -9.93 3.21 -5.38
CA ILE A 143 -9.32 3.07 -6.70
C ILE A 143 -9.31 1.61 -7.11
N GLY A 144 -9.88 1.34 -8.27
CA GLY A 144 -10.00 -0.01 -8.84
C GLY A 144 -9.03 -0.21 -9.99
N ILE A 145 -8.27 -1.30 -9.97
CA ILE A 145 -7.33 -1.68 -11.03
C ILE A 145 -7.92 -2.83 -11.85
N ARG A 146 -7.88 -2.72 -13.18
CA ARG A 146 -8.40 -3.79 -14.05
C ARG A 146 -7.61 -5.09 -13.84
N PRO A 147 -8.27 -6.20 -13.50
CA PRO A 147 -7.59 -7.49 -13.35
C PRO A 147 -7.03 -7.99 -14.67
N CYS A 148 -5.79 -8.46 -14.67
CA CYS A 148 -5.16 -9.14 -15.82
C CYS A 148 -4.94 -10.64 -15.57
N ARG A 149 -5.22 -11.13 -14.35
CA ARG A 149 -5.10 -12.54 -13.94
C ARG A 149 -5.99 -12.80 -12.71
N PRO A 150 -6.32 -14.05 -12.39
CA PRO A 150 -7.10 -14.40 -11.19
C PRO A 150 -6.21 -14.41 -9.93
N GLU A 151 -6.00 -13.23 -9.34
CA GLU A 151 -5.19 -13.06 -8.12
C GLU A 151 -6.03 -13.33 -6.87
N THR A 152 -5.58 -14.23 -6.00
CA THR A 152 -6.28 -14.59 -4.76
C THR A 152 -5.80 -13.81 -3.55
N GLY A 153 -4.73 -13.04 -3.69
CA GLY A 153 -4.16 -12.20 -2.64
C GLY A 153 -4.78 -10.81 -2.54
N TYR A 154 -5.66 -10.43 -3.49
CA TYR A 154 -6.25 -9.10 -3.58
C TYR A 154 -7.75 -9.10 -3.25
N GLY A 155 -8.25 -7.95 -2.81
CA GLY A 155 -9.67 -7.66 -2.80
C GLY A 155 -10.20 -7.37 -4.22
N TYR A 156 -11.45 -7.72 -4.47
CA TYR A 156 -12.16 -7.46 -5.71
C TYR A 156 -13.37 -6.56 -5.45
N ILE A 157 -13.61 -5.64 -6.36
CA ILE A 157 -14.68 -4.65 -6.31
C ILE A 157 -15.57 -4.85 -7.53
N ALA A 158 -16.83 -5.24 -7.33
CA ALA A 158 -17.83 -5.27 -8.38
C ALA A 158 -18.32 -3.84 -8.66
N ALA A 159 -18.10 -3.36 -9.87
CA ALA A 159 -18.56 -2.05 -10.31
C ALA A 159 -19.96 -2.15 -10.92
N GLY A 160 -20.89 -1.43 -10.35
CA GLY A 160 -22.27 -1.28 -10.81
C GLY A 160 -22.44 -0.13 -11.80
N GLU A 161 -23.55 0.61 -11.63
CA GLU A 161 -23.89 1.75 -12.50
C GLU A 161 -22.88 2.89 -12.42
N GLU A 162 -22.66 3.54 -13.54
CA GLU A 162 -21.85 4.75 -13.63
C GLU A 162 -22.65 5.95 -13.13
N VAL A 163 -22.06 6.68 -12.16
CA VAL A 163 -22.75 7.83 -11.52
C VAL A 163 -22.17 9.16 -11.97
N ASP A 164 -20.91 9.20 -12.38
CA ASP A 164 -20.23 10.37 -12.95
C ASP A 164 -18.98 9.90 -13.68
N GLN A 165 -18.75 10.31 -14.94
CA GLN A 165 -17.56 10.11 -15.78
C GLN A 165 -16.55 9.06 -15.22
N ASP A 166 -16.74 7.79 -15.50
CA ASP A 166 -15.95 6.63 -15.03
C ASP A 166 -16.08 6.28 -13.53
N ILE A 167 -16.70 7.09 -12.69
CA ILE A 167 -16.97 6.74 -11.29
C ILE A 167 -18.21 5.85 -11.24
N ARG A 168 -18.07 4.67 -10.64
CA ARG A 168 -19.14 3.68 -10.55
C ARG A 168 -19.51 3.40 -9.11
N LYS A 169 -20.79 3.14 -8.85
CA LYS A 169 -21.21 2.64 -7.55
C LYS A 169 -20.61 1.25 -7.32
N VAL A 170 -20.21 0.95 -6.10
CA VAL A 170 -19.77 -0.40 -5.72
C VAL A 170 -20.99 -1.23 -5.37
N ASP A 171 -21.18 -2.34 -6.07
CA ASP A 171 -22.27 -3.30 -5.80
C ASP A 171 -21.81 -4.34 -4.77
N GLU A 172 -20.56 -4.79 -4.84
CA GLU A 172 -19.98 -5.76 -3.93
C GLU A 172 -18.47 -5.48 -3.71
N PHE A 173 -18.03 -5.67 -2.49
CA PHE A 173 -16.60 -5.68 -2.13
C PHE A 173 -16.26 -7.05 -1.55
N LYS A 174 -15.27 -7.73 -2.12
CA LYS A 174 -14.89 -9.09 -1.72
C LYS A 174 -13.41 -9.22 -1.50
N GLU A 175 -13.02 -9.44 -0.27
CA GLU A 175 -11.62 -9.58 0.10
C GLU A 175 -11.12 -11.03 -0.08
N LYS A 176 -10.03 -11.18 -0.83
CA LYS A 176 -9.26 -12.42 -1.03
C LYS A 176 -10.12 -13.67 -1.36
N PRO A 177 -10.77 -13.71 -2.54
CA PRO A 177 -11.58 -14.83 -2.97
C PRO A 177 -10.72 -16.09 -3.25
N ASP A 178 -11.36 -17.26 -3.32
CA ASP A 178 -10.70 -18.45 -3.83
C ASP A 178 -10.41 -18.33 -5.35
N LEU A 179 -9.56 -19.24 -5.87
CA LEU A 179 -9.11 -19.18 -7.27
C LEU A 179 -10.27 -19.32 -8.27
N LYS A 180 -11.29 -20.12 -7.96
CA LYS A 180 -12.46 -20.32 -8.84
C LYS A 180 -13.28 -19.03 -8.93
N THR A 181 -13.51 -18.39 -7.80
CA THR A 181 -14.21 -17.10 -7.70
C THR A 181 -13.41 -15.99 -8.37
N ALA A 182 -12.08 -15.93 -8.15
CA ALA A 182 -11.22 -14.95 -8.80
C ALA A 182 -11.23 -15.07 -10.34
N ARG A 183 -11.25 -16.30 -10.90
CA ARG A 183 -11.42 -16.53 -12.35
C ARG A 183 -12.74 -15.98 -12.84
N HIS A 184 -13.83 -16.30 -12.14
CA HIS A 184 -15.15 -15.79 -12.50
C HIS A 184 -15.19 -14.26 -12.53
N TYR A 185 -14.54 -13.58 -11.58
CA TYR A 185 -14.47 -12.13 -11.53
C TYR A 185 -13.70 -11.53 -12.70
N VAL A 186 -12.60 -12.14 -13.10
CA VAL A 186 -11.83 -11.72 -14.29
C VAL A 186 -12.66 -11.88 -15.56
N ASP A 187 -13.36 -13.02 -15.71
CA ASP A 187 -14.18 -13.35 -16.90
C ASP A 187 -15.42 -12.45 -17.00
N ALA A 188 -16.00 -12.04 -15.87
CA ALA A 188 -17.16 -11.15 -15.81
C ALA A 188 -16.86 -9.73 -16.31
N GLY A 189 -15.62 -9.25 -16.18
CA GLY A 189 -15.14 -7.99 -16.76
C GLY A 189 -15.58 -6.71 -16.06
N ASN A 190 -16.48 -6.78 -15.07
CA ASN A 190 -16.94 -5.65 -14.25
C ASN A 190 -16.33 -5.61 -12.86
N TYR A 191 -15.38 -6.49 -12.55
CA TYR A 191 -14.64 -6.48 -11.29
C TYR A 191 -13.30 -5.79 -11.45
N PHE A 192 -12.88 -5.11 -10.40
CA PHE A 192 -11.58 -4.44 -10.29
C PHE A 192 -10.85 -4.93 -9.05
N TRP A 193 -9.51 -4.98 -9.10
CA TRP A 193 -8.70 -5.18 -7.89
C TRP A 193 -8.76 -3.94 -7.02
N ASN A 194 -8.92 -4.13 -5.73
CA ASN A 194 -8.76 -3.06 -4.74
C ASN A 194 -7.29 -2.64 -4.63
N ALA A 195 -6.97 -1.41 -5.03
CA ALA A 195 -5.62 -0.87 -4.90
C ALA A 195 -5.22 -0.55 -3.44
N GLY A 196 -6.17 -0.63 -2.50
CA GLY A 196 -5.95 -0.20 -1.12
C GLY A 196 -5.80 1.31 -0.98
N ILE A 197 -6.25 2.07 -1.99
CA ILE A 197 -6.23 3.54 -2.00
C ILE A 197 -7.67 4.03 -1.82
N PHE A 198 -7.89 4.80 -0.77
CA PHE A 198 -9.21 5.29 -0.40
C PHE A 198 -9.20 6.81 -0.29
N VAL A 199 -10.30 7.44 -0.70
CA VAL A 199 -10.49 8.88 -0.61
C VAL A 199 -11.85 9.16 0.05
N TRP A 200 -11.86 10.04 1.04
CA TRP A 200 -13.06 10.45 1.78
C TRP A 200 -12.87 11.78 2.49
N ASN A 201 -13.96 12.42 2.85
CA ASN A 201 -13.93 13.48 3.84
C ASN A 201 -13.81 12.88 5.25
N VAL A 202 -13.10 13.56 6.15
CA VAL A 202 -12.86 13.09 7.52
C VAL A 202 -14.16 12.82 8.30
N LYS A 203 -15.20 13.60 8.06
CA LYS A 203 -16.53 13.39 8.68
C LYS A 203 -17.20 12.13 8.15
N THR A 204 -17.05 11.85 6.85
CA THR A 204 -17.62 10.65 6.22
C THR A 204 -17.04 9.38 6.80
N ILE A 205 -15.70 9.32 6.91
CA ILE A 205 -15.06 8.13 7.49
C ILE A 205 -15.32 8.01 8.99
N GLU A 206 -15.40 9.11 9.71
CA GLU A 206 -15.80 9.09 11.13
C GLU A 206 -17.22 8.50 11.29
N GLU A 207 -18.20 8.97 10.53
CA GLU A 207 -19.57 8.43 10.54
C GLU A 207 -19.56 6.92 10.24
N ALA A 208 -18.76 6.48 9.27
CA ALA A 208 -18.64 5.07 8.89
C ALA A 208 -18.01 4.22 9.99
N ILE A 209 -16.89 4.66 10.58
CA ILE A 209 -16.23 3.92 11.68
C ILE A 209 -17.15 3.84 12.90
N ARG A 210 -17.85 4.94 13.25
CA ARG A 210 -18.81 4.92 14.36
C ARG A 210 -19.96 3.93 14.13
N ARG A 211 -20.43 3.81 12.88
CA ARG A 211 -21.54 2.92 12.52
C ARG A 211 -21.13 1.45 12.44
N TYR A 212 -19.98 1.16 11.84
CA TYR A 212 -19.60 -0.22 11.46
C TYR A 212 -18.49 -0.83 12.32
N ALA A 213 -17.74 0.00 13.06
CA ALA A 213 -16.68 -0.42 13.98
C ALA A 213 -16.69 0.43 15.27
N PRO A 214 -17.83 0.48 16.01
CA PRO A 214 -18.01 1.39 17.15
C PRO A 214 -16.94 1.20 18.25
N GLY A 215 -16.48 -0.03 18.51
CA GLY A 215 -15.45 -0.28 19.50
C GLY A 215 -14.11 0.40 19.18
N ILE A 216 -13.76 0.53 17.89
CA ILE A 216 -12.58 1.31 17.48
C ILE A 216 -12.83 2.80 17.70
N ALA A 217 -14.01 3.32 17.33
CA ALA A 217 -14.36 4.70 17.55
C ALA A 217 -14.30 5.09 19.05
N GLU A 218 -14.85 4.24 19.94
CA GLU A 218 -14.84 4.45 21.40
C GLU A 218 -13.41 4.56 21.96
N VAL A 219 -12.49 3.71 21.51
CA VAL A 219 -11.07 3.80 21.91
C VAL A 219 -10.49 5.14 21.49
N PHE A 220 -10.69 5.56 20.24
CA PHE A 220 -10.14 6.82 19.75
C PHE A 220 -10.84 8.07 20.31
N ASP A 221 -12.11 7.99 20.70
CA ASP A 221 -12.78 9.07 21.42
C ASP A 221 -12.16 9.32 22.81
N ARG A 222 -11.67 8.25 23.46
CA ARG A 222 -10.92 8.37 24.72
C ARG A 222 -9.52 8.94 24.52
N ILE A 223 -8.87 8.63 23.38
CA ILE A 223 -7.55 9.18 23.03
C ILE A 223 -7.65 10.63 22.54
N TYR A 224 -8.74 11.01 21.89
CA TYR A 224 -8.93 12.28 21.18
C TYR A 224 -8.60 13.54 21.98
N PRO A 225 -8.97 13.68 23.29
CA PRO A 225 -8.60 14.84 24.09
C PRO A 225 -7.08 15.05 24.20
N GLU A 226 -6.31 13.97 24.22
CA GLU A 226 -4.88 13.98 24.46
C GLU A 226 -4.02 14.20 23.21
N PHE A 227 -4.59 14.14 21.98
CA PHE A 227 -3.83 14.47 20.79
C PHE A 227 -3.21 15.86 20.87
N TYR A 228 -1.94 15.97 20.49
CA TYR A 228 -1.09 17.16 20.52
C TYR A 228 -0.78 17.67 21.96
N THR A 229 -0.99 16.86 22.98
CA THR A 229 -0.56 17.14 24.36
C THR A 229 0.68 16.29 24.71
N GLU A 230 1.31 16.57 25.83
CA GLU A 230 2.44 15.78 26.36
C GLU A 230 2.03 14.34 26.72
N ARG A 231 0.75 14.10 26.98
CA ARG A 231 0.19 12.80 27.35
C ARG A 231 -0.20 11.93 26.15
N GLU A 232 -0.12 12.47 24.95
CA GLU A 232 -0.55 11.75 23.73
C GLU A 232 0.09 10.37 23.63
N LYS A 233 1.42 10.30 23.77
CA LYS A 233 2.16 9.04 23.60
C LYS A 233 1.74 8.00 24.63
N GLU A 234 1.69 8.37 25.93
CA GLU A 234 1.29 7.49 27.01
C GLU A 234 -0.13 6.97 26.81
N THR A 235 -1.07 7.85 26.46
CA THR A 235 -2.47 7.49 26.24
C THR A 235 -2.64 6.53 25.06
N ILE A 236 -1.87 6.71 23.97
CA ILE A 236 -1.89 5.78 22.84
C ILE A 236 -1.31 4.42 23.24
N GLU A 237 -0.19 4.38 23.95
CA GLU A 237 0.41 3.14 24.42
C GLU A 237 -0.54 2.35 25.33
N GLU A 238 -1.33 3.03 26.15
CA GLU A 238 -2.32 2.42 27.05
C GLU A 238 -3.57 1.94 26.32
N LEU A 239 -4.19 2.78 25.48
CA LEU A 239 -5.54 2.54 24.98
C LEU A 239 -5.57 1.85 23.59
N PHE A 240 -4.63 2.15 22.68
CA PHE A 240 -4.61 1.60 21.33
C PHE A 240 -4.60 0.05 21.28
N PRO A 241 -3.92 -0.68 22.19
CA PRO A 241 -3.94 -2.14 22.21
C PRO A 241 -5.34 -2.75 22.41
N ALA A 242 -6.31 -1.98 22.91
CA ALA A 242 -7.69 -2.44 23.05
C ALA A 242 -8.49 -2.44 21.75
N CYS A 243 -7.98 -1.82 20.68
CA CYS A 243 -8.62 -1.88 19.38
C CYS A 243 -8.70 -3.29 18.84
N GLU A 244 -9.84 -3.62 18.22
CA GLU A 244 -10.00 -4.84 17.44
C GLU A 244 -8.99 -4.86 16.28
N SER A 245 -8.36 -6.03 16.03
CA SER A 245 -7.45 -6.20 14.90
C SER A 245 -8.22 -6.58 13.64
N ILE A 246 -8.64 -5.58 12.87
CA ILE A 246 -9.46 -5.75 11.67
C ILE A 246 -9.01 -4.81 10.55
N SER A 247 -9.11 -5.24 9.28
CA SER A 247 -8.84 -4.36 8.15
C SER A 247 -10.01 -3.39 7.91
N ILE A 248 -9.71 -2.26 7.29
CA ILE A 248 -10.74 -1.28 6.88
C ILE A 248 -11.73 -1.91 5.87
N ASP A 249 -11.24 -2.86 5.09
CA ASP A 249 -12.03 -3.60 4.11
C ASP A 249 -13.19 -4.32 4.80
N TYR A 250 -12.90 -5.15 5.80
CA TYR A 250 -13.92 -5.86 6.59
C TYR A 250 -14.68 -4.97 7.57
N ALA A 251 -14.01 -3.96 8.14
CA ALA A 251 -14.64 -3.09 9.11
C ALA A 251 -15.69 -2.17 8.48
N VAL A 252 -15.41 -1.61 7.31
CA VAL A 252 -16.18 -0.55 6.66
C VAL A 252 -16.54 -0.88 5.22
N MET A 253 -15.56 -1.26 4.36
CA MET A 253 -15.76 -1.27 2.91
C MET A 253 -16.77 -2.34 2.44
N GLU A 254 -16.85 -3.48 3.13
CA GLU A 254 -17.86 -4.51 2.83
C GLU A 254 -19.28 -4.17 3.32
N LYS A 255 -19.43 -3.12 4.15
CA LYS A 255 -20.69 -2.79 4.85
C LYS A 255 -21.30 -1.45 4.47
N ALA A 256 -20.47 -0.52 4.02
CA ALA A 256 -20.91 0.84 3.79
C ALA A 256 -21.70 0.98 2.46
N GLU A 257 -22.71 1.83 2.45
CA GLU A 257 -23.68 1.95 1.35
C GLU A 257 -23.24 2.96 0.26
N ARG A 258 -22.34 3.91 0.60
CA ARG A 258 -21.95 5.02 -0.29
C ARG A 258 -20.50 4.87 -0.75
N ILE A 259 -20.19 3.68 -1.27
CA ILE A 259 -18.87 3.39 -1.83
C ILE A 259 -18.93 3.46 -3.34
N TYR A 260 -17.91 4.12 -3.88
CA TYR A 260 -17.73 4.28 -5.31
C TYR A 260 -16.33 3.81 -5.71
N VAL A 261 -16.23 3.19 -6.88
CA VAL A 261 -14.94 2.80 -7.46
C VAL A 261 -14.63 3.72 -8.64
N LEU A 262 -13.39 4.19 -8.68
CA LEU A 262 -12.83 4.88 -9.84
C LEU A 262 -11.81 3.96 -10.50
N PRO A 263 -12.13 3.36 -11.65
CA PRO A 263 -11.22 2.55 -12.44
C PRO A 263 -9.99 3.35 -12.87
N ALA A 264 -8.82 2.72 -12.81
CA ALA A 264 -7.56 3.38 -13.13
C ALA A 264 -6.55 2.45 -13.82
N GLU A 265 -5.73 3.03 -14.70
CA GLU A 265 -4.71 2.33 -15.50
C GLU A 265 -3.36 3.10 -15.42
N PHE A 266 -2.81 3.22 -14.23
CA PHE A 266 -1.52 3.90 -14.01
C PHE A 266 -0.35 2.93 -13.74
N GLY A 267 -0.49 1.66 -14.10
CA GLY A 267 0.58 0.67 -13.88
C GLY A 267 0.80 0.38 -12.41
N TRP A 268 -0.27 -0.02 -11.70
CA TRP A 268 -0.21 -0.37 -10.28
C TRP A 268 0.21 -1.83 -10.07
N SER A 269 1.01 -2.03 -9.02
CA SER A 269 1.29 -3.35 -8.45
C SER A 269 1.53 -3.23 -6.95
N ASP A 270 0.99 -4.20 -6.20
CA ASP A 270 1.31 -4.33 -4.78
C ASP A 270 2.73 -4.83 -4.52
N LEU A 271 3.47 -5.22 -5.58
CA LEU A 271 4.78 -5.87 -5.47
C LEU A 271 4.75 -7.00 -4.44
N GLY A 272 3.74 -7.87 -4.52
CA GLY A 272 3.53 -8.95 -3.56
C GLY A 272 4.54 -10.08 -3.67
N SER A 273 5.27 -10.17 -4.79
CA SER A 273 6.21 -11.25 -5.09
C SER A 273 7.29 -10.84 -6.09
N TRP A 274 8.33 -11.67 -6.22
CA TRP A 274 9.37 -11.51 -7.24
C TRP A 274 8.82 -11.59 -8.66
N GLY A 275 7.82 -12.45 -8.90
CA GLY A 275 7.13 -12.53 -10.18
C GLY A 275 6.38 -11.25 -10.53
N SER A 276 5.77 -10.58 -9.56
CA SER A 276 5.17 -9.27 -9.75
C SER A 276 6.20 -8.21 -10.13
N LEU A 277 7.38 -8.22 -9.48
CA LEU A 277 8.48 -7.31 -9.82
C LEU A 277 9.04 -7.64 -11.21
N HIS A 278 9.25 -8.92 -11.53
CA HIS A 278 9.71 -9.35 -12.85
C HIS A 278 8.77 -8.84 -13.97
N SER A 279 7.45 -8.90 -13.77
CA SER A 279 6.50 -8.44 -14.80
C SER A 279 6.54 -6.95 -15.08
N LEU A 280 7.00 -6.13 -14.12
CA LEU A 280 7.02 -4.67 -14.22
C LEU A 280 8.36 -4.08 -14.70
N LEU A 281 9.48 -4.72 -14.35
CA LEU A 281 10.80 -4.23 -14.73
C LEU A 281 11.03 -4.34 -16.24
N PRO A 282 11.84 -3.44 -16.84
CA PRO A 282 12.34 -3.62 -18.20
C PRO A 282 13.05 -4.96 -18.37
N LYS A 283 12.89 -5.58 -19.54
CA LYS A 283 13.43 -6.90 -19.84
C LYS A 283 14.32 -6.86 -21.08
N ASP A 284 15.32 -7.73 -21.10
CA ASP A 284 16.10 -8.01 -22.29
C ASP A 284 15.30 -8.89 -23.30
N GLU A 285 15.92 -9.20 -24.45
CA GLU A 285 15.33 -10.03 -25.53
C GLU A 285 14.98 -11.45 -25.07
N ARG A 286 15.57 -11.92 -23.97
CA ARG A 286 15.34 -13.26 -23.38
C ARG A 286 14.44 -13.22 -22.16
N ASN A 287 13.69 -12.10 -21.99
CA ASN A 287 12.76 -11.89 -20.89
C ASN A 287 13.42 -11.90 -19.50
N ASN A 288 14.70 -11.51 -19.38
CA ASN A 288 15.35 -11.32 -18.10
C ASN A 288 15.19 -9.87 -17.61
N ALA A 289 14.90 -9.71 -16.32
CA ALA A 289 14.85 -8.42 -15.63
C ALA A 289 16.09 -8.28 -14.72
N VAL A 290 16.83 -7.18 -14.83
CA VAL A 290 18.08 -6.98 -14.10
C VAL A 290 18.07 -5.67 -13.34
N VAL A 291 18.36 -5.74 -12.05
CA VAL A 291 18.65 -4.62 -11.17
C VAL A 291 20.07 -4.78 -10.64
N GLY A 292 21.00 -3.98 -11.18
CA GLY A 292 22.42 -4.03 -10.88
C GLY A 292 23.25 -3.56 -12.08
N GLU A 293 24.38 -2.88 -11.85
CA GLU A 293 25.18 -2.27 -12.91
C GLU A 293 26.12 -3.27 -13.62
N ASN A 294 26.63 -4.25 -12.90
CA ASN A 294 27.69 -5.17 -13.39
C ASN A 294 27.20 -6.61 -13.46
N VAL A 295 26.03 -6.84 -14.08
CA VAL A 295 25.45 -8.17 -14.28
C VAL A 295 25.66 -8.61 -15.71
N ARG A 296 26.21 -9.81 -15.89
CA ARG A 296 26.38 -10.48 -17.21
C ARG A 296 25.61 -11.78 -17.22
N LEU A 297 24.70 -11.92 -18.18
CA LEU A 297 23.88 -13.11 -18.36
C LEU A 297 24.29 -13.83 -19.63
N TYR A 298 24.57 -15.13 -19.52
CA TYR A 298 24.87 -16.03 -20.64
C TYR A 298 23.84 -17.15 -20.66
N GLU A 299 23.12 -17.31 -21.78
CA GLU A 299 22.15 -18.40 -21.96
C GLU A 299 21.07 -18.45 -20.85
N CYS A 300 20.74 -17.28 -20.25
CA CYS A 300 19.70 -17.16 -19.25
C CYS A 300 18.39 -16.67 -19.89
N ASN A 301 17.25 -17.19 -19.42
CA ASN A 301 15.92 -16.80 -19.88
C ASN A 301 14.98 -16.62 -18.68
N ASN A 302 14.00 -15.72 -18.80
CA ASN A 302 12.91 -15.54 -17.82
C ASN A 302 13.38 -15.33 -16.37
N CYS A 303 14.58 -14.80 -16.14
CA CYS A 303 15.16 -14.64 -14.83
C CYS A 303 14.92 -13.22 -14.28
N ILE A 304 14.86 -13.09 -12.97
CA ILE A 304 15.01 -11.80 -12.28
C ILE A 304 16.29 -11.80 -11.47
N VAL A 305 17.14 -10.83 -11.74
CA VAL A 305 18.43 -10.64 -11.05
C VAL A 305 18.37 -9.30 -10.31
N HIS A 306 18.49 -9.35 -9.00
CA HIS A 306 18.49 -8.17 -8.13
C HIS A 306 19.73 -8.16 -7.25
N THR A 307 20.79 -7.55 -7.77
CA THR A 307 22.13 -7.52 -7.14
C THR A 307 22.74 -6.11 -7.21
N PRO A 308 22.05 -5.06 -6.74
CA PRO A 308 22.45 -3.67 -6.94
C PRO A 308 23.79 -3.31 -6.28
N HIS A 309 24.22 -4.07 -5.27
CA HIS A 309 25.43 -3.77 -4.49
C HIS A 309 26.60 -4.72 -4.78
N LEU A 310 26.42 -5.74 -5.62
CA LEU A 310 27.52 -6.61 -6.02
C LEU A 310 28.48 -5.88 -6.97
N LYS A 311 29.78 -6.07 -6.75
CA LYS A 311 30.79 -5.54 -7.66
C LYS A 311 30.68 -6.15 -9.06
N GLN A 312 30.31 -7.41 -9.15
CA GLN A 312 30.08 -8.13 -10.39
C GLN A 312 29.25 -9.40 -10.15
N ALA A 313 28.32 -9.71 -11.04
CA ALA A 313 27.61 -10.98 -11.12
C ALA A 313 27.73 -11.55 -12.54
N VAL A 314 28.13 -12.83 -12.66
CA VAL A 314 28.16 -13.57 -13.93
C VAL A 314 27.32 -14.82 -13.75
N ILE A 315 26.29 -14.98 -14.57
CA ILE A 315 25.28 -16.02 -14.44
C ILE A 315 25.11 -16.70 -15.80
N GLN A 316 25.15 -18.05 -15.83
CA GLN A 316 24.97 -18.83 -17.05
C GLN A 316 23.93 -19.94 -16.88
N GLY A 317 23.11 -20.15 -17.92
CA GLY A 317 22.32 -21.37 -18.10
C GLY A 317 21.08 -21.48 -17.21
N LEU A 318 20.59 -20.38 -16.62
CA LEU A 318 19.39 -20.38 -15.77
C LEU A 318 18.14 -19.99 -16.58
N ASP A 319 17.02 -20.67 -16.32
CA ASP A 319 15.72 -20.37 -16.91
C ASP A 319 14.64 -20.32 -15.82
N GLY A 320 13.98 -19.16 -15.66
CA GLY A 320 12.92 -18.94 -14.68
C GLY A 320 13.41 -18.90 -13.23
N TYR A 321 14.53 -18.20 -12.95
CA TYR A 321 15.10 -18.10 -11.62
C TYR A 321 15.06 -16.67 -11.05
N ILE A 322 14.96 -16.62 -9.75
CA ILE A 322 15.25 -15.43 -8.90
C ILE A 322 16.70 -15.54 -8.44
N ILE A 323 17.47 -14.50 -8.70
CA ILE A 323 18.84 -14.32 -8.17
C ILE A 323 18.85 -12.98 -7.42
N ALA A 324 18.92 -13.01 -6.11
CA ALA A 324 18.88 -11.80 -5.29
C ALA A 324 19.97 -11.83 -4.22
N GLU A 325 20.67 -10.72 -4.05
CA GLU A 325 21.72 -10.57 -3.03
C GLU A 325 21.49 -9.32 -2.20
N LYS A 326 21.65 -9.47 -0.89
CA LYS A 326 21.72 -8.36 0.07
C LYS A 326 22.61 -8.70 1.25
N GLU A 327 23.57 -7.82 1.56
CA GLU A 327 24.41 -7.89 2.76
C GLU A 327 25.09 -9.26 2.94
N GLY A 328 25.58 -9.86 1.83
CA GLY A 328 26.24 -11.15 1.85
C GLY A 328 25.31 -12.37 1.82
N THR A 329 24.01 -12.16 1.81
CA THR A 329 23.02 -13.23 1.65
C THR A 329 22.60 -13.36 0.20
N LEU A 330 22.87 -14.51 -0.42
CA LEU A 330 22.49 -14.82 -1.80
C LEU A 330 21.33 -15.80 -1.83
N LEU A 331 20.26 -15.44 -2.52
CA LEU A 331 19.15 -16.33 -2.88
C LEU A 331 19.23 -16.69 -4.35
N ILE A 332 19.17 -18.00 -4.66
CA ILE A 332 18.94 -18.51 -6.00
C ILE A 332 17.80 -19.54 -5.89
N CYS A 333 16.63 -19.23 -6.41
CA CYS A 333 15.52 -20.18 -6.41
C CYS A 333 14.68 -20.03 -7.69
N ARG A 334 13.87 -21.04 -8.02
CA ARG A 334 12.96 -20.96 -9.17
C ARG A 334 11.88 -19.91 -8.93
N LEU A 335 11.57 -19.11 -9.94
CA LEU A 335 10.51 -18.12 -9.88
C LEU A 335 9.15 -18.77 -9.56
N ALA A 336 8.88 -19.96 -10.08
CA ALA A 336 7.69 -20.73 -9.78
C ALA A 336 7.57 -21.16 -8.30
N GLU A 337 8.68 -21.15 -7.55
CA GLU A 337 8.74 -21.54 -6.14
C GLU A 337 8.78 -20.34 -5.19
N GLU A 338 8.53 -19.13 -5.68
CA GLU A 338 8.65 -17.87 -4.93
C GLU A 338 7.84 -17.85 -3.60
N GLN A 339 6.73 -18.58 -3.52
CA GLN A 339 5.93 -18.65 -2.30
C GLN A 339 6.67 -19.37 -1.15
N ARG A 340 7.66 -20.22 -1.47
CA ARG A 340 8.48 -20.93 -0.50
C ARG A 340 9.62 -20.09 0.09
N ILE A 341 9.86 -18.90 -0.42
CA ILE A 341 10.90 -18.00 0.11
C ILE A 341 10.72 -17.75 1.60
N LYS A 342 9.48 -17.74 2.10
CA LYS A 342 9.20 -17.66 3.55
C LYS A 342 9.74 -18.85 4.37
N GLU A 343 9.91 -20.01 3.74
CA GLU A 343 10.51 -21.18 4.38
C GLU A 343 12.03 -21.01 4.39
N PHE A 344 12.61 -20.59 3.26
CA PHE A 344 14.06 -20.39 3.10
C PHE A 344 14.60 -19.28 4.02
N SER A 345 13.81 -18.26 4.30
CA SER A 345 14.20 -17.15 5.20
C SER A 345 14.25 -17.52 6.69
N LYS A 346 13.81 -18.73 7.06
CA LYS A 346 13.82 -19.22 8.45
C LYS A 346 15.01 -20.16 8.74
N ALA A 347 15.82 -20.47 7.72
CA ALA A 347 16.96 -21.38 7.82
C ALA A 347 18.18 -20.74 8.52
#